data_b7e4c9603fff6287a964c03df475a062
#
_entry.id   b7e4c9603fff6287a964c03df475a062
#
_cell.length_a   1.000
_cell.length_b   1.000
_cell.length_c   1.000
_cell.angle_alpha   90.00
_cell.angle_beta   90.00
_cell.angle_gamma   90.00
#
_symmetry.space_group_name_H-M   'P 1'
#
loop_
_entity.id
_entity.type
_entity.pdbx_description
1 polymer ?
#
loop_
_entity_poly.entity_id
_entity_poly.type
_entity_poly.pdbx_seq_one_letter_code
_entity_poly.pdbx_strand_id
1 'polypeptide(L)'
;MSAAILSMLGRQSGQPWANGSLLVIHPGGGELSALPNASAWSFHAGHAAYWEAAGRPIFCQIQPPNLNHYDGVLFLVAKEKELNQYLLEQLASLPAGTPVWFAGEKRSGIQPLMKHLPEWLQPPQKLASANHCLLFSSQRNEQVHQSASIEDYAKTITFELHQQQESFVTLPGVFSREHIDPATLLLLQHIKDLPKGRGLDFACGAGVIAKQLAAVATELMACDVSPIAIAASEITLANEPVKTELRLADGIPDNAGQFDFIVSNPPFHTGQRTDYEIAREFISNARQHLNKQGVFRVVANRFLPWPEVIESVFGNCSVIADDGRYRVYHATCR
;
A
#
# COMPACT_ATOMS: atom_id res chain seq x y z
N MET A 1 -12.34 -4.96 0.08
CA MET A 1 -13.50 -4.67 0.99
C MET A 1 -13.77 -5.90 1.82
N SER A 2 -13.97 -5.79 3.14
CA SER A 2 -14.24 -7.01 3.93
C SER A 2 -15.64 -7.55 3.61
N ALA A 3 -15.79 -8.89 3.63
CA ALA A 3 -17.08 -9.54 3.44
C ALA A 3 -18.15 -9.03 4.44
N ALA A 4 -17.72 -8.62 5.64
CA ALA A 4 -18.59 -8.04 6.66
C ALA A 4 -19.19 -6.69 6.24
N ILE A 5 -18.37 -5.81 5.62
CA ILE A 5 -18.84 -4.53 5.10
C ILE A 5 -19.82 -4.76 3.94
N LEU A 6 -19.48 -5.63 2.98
CA LEU A 6 -20.36 -5.95 1.85
C LEU A 6 -21.70 -6.52 2.31
N SER A 7 -21.68 -7.48 3.27
CA SER A 7 -22.90 -8.03 3.87
C SER A 7 -23.76 -6.97 4.57
N MET A 8 -23.12 -6.00 5.23
CA MET A 8 -23.84 -4.89 5.86
C MET A 8 -24.48 -3.98 4.79
N LEU A 9 -23.74 -3.62 3.74
CA LEU A 9 -24.23 -2.80 2.64
C LEU A 9 -25.42 -3.46 1.89
N GLY A 10 -25.31 -4.75 1.61
CA GLY A 10 -26.37 -5.50 0.91
C GLY A 10 -27.70 -5.61 1.68
N ARG A 11 -27.66 -5.42 3.02
CA ARG A 11 -28.86 -5.45 3.88
C ARG A 11 -29.58 -4.10 3.99
N GLN A 12 -29.03 -3.02 3.42
CA GLN A 12 -29.68 -1.73 3.53
C GLN A 12 -30.90 -1.66 2.60
N SER A 13 -32.06 -1.36 3.18
CA SER A 13 -33.29 -1.18 2.41
C SER A 13 -33.18 0.02 1.47
N GLY A 14 -33.53 -0.21 0.19
CA GLY A 14 -33.50 0.83 -0.83
C GLY A 14 -32.11 1.18 -1.36
N GLN A 15 -31.06 0.58 -0.85
CA GLN A 15 -29.66 0.79 -1.28
C GLN A 15 -29.44 2.15 -1.96
N PRO A 16 -29.32 3.26 -1.18
CA PRO A 16 -29.34 4.62 -1.72
C PRO A 16 -28.24 4.90 -2.75
N TRP A 17 -27.21 4.03 -2.79
CA TRP A 17 -26.12 4.02 -3.76
C TRP A 17 -26.39 3.16 -5.00
N ALA A 18 -27.52 2.48 -5.11
CA ALA A 18 -27.83 1.61 -6.26
C ALA A 18 -28.29 2.40 -7.50
N ASN A 19 -28.82 3.59 -7.29
CA ASN A 19 -29.28 4.48 -8.36
C ASN A 19 -28.23 5.55 -8.61
N GLY A 20 -27.76 5.68 -9.84
CA GLY A 20 -26.74 6.65 -10.23
C GLY A 20 -25.30 6.09 -10.20
N SER A 21 -24.36 6.96 -10.49
CA SER A 21 -22.92 6.66 -10.53
C SER A 21 -22.31 6.80 -9.12
N LEU A 22 -21.73 5.71 -8.61
CA LEU A 22 -21.10 5.67 -7.29
C LEU A 22 -19.58 5.62 -7.40
N LEU A 23 -18.87 6.46 -6.64
CA LEU A 23 -17.43 6.31 -6.42
C LEU A 23 -17.17 5.59 -5.10
N VAL A 24 -16.43 4.47 -5.15
CA VAL A 24 -15.94 3.79 -3.94
C VAL A 24 -14.49 4.17 -3.72
N ILE A 25 -14.20 4.76 -2.57
CA ILE A 25 -12.85 5.18 -2.20
C ILE A 25 -12.19 4.13 -1.32
N HIS A 26 -10.94 3.82 -1.61
CA HIS A 26 -10.11 2.85 -0.90
C HIS A 26 -10.74 1.44 -0.87
N PRO A 27 -11.24 0.93 -2.02
CA PRO A 27 -11.83 -0.39 -2.07
C PRO A 27 -10.78 -1.46 -1.79
N GLY A 28 -11.25 -2.61 -1.29
CA GLY A 28 -10.50 -3.86 -1.35
C GLY A 28 -10.94 -4.72 -2.54
N GLY A 29 -10.34 -5.88 -2.71
CA GLY A 29 -10.92 -6.96 -3.49
C GLY A 29 -12.17 -7.49 -2.79
N GLY A 30 -13.04 -8.18 -3.50
CA GLY A 30 -14.26 -8.80 -2.96
C GLY A 30 -15.46 -8.65 -3.87
N GLU A 31 -16.54 -9.36 -3.58
CA GLU A 31 -17.74 -9.38 -4.40
C GLU A 31 -18.39 -7.99 -4.52
N LEU A 32 -18.70 -7.56 -5.74
CA LEU A 32 -19.21 -6.22 -6.03
C LEU A 32 -20.71 -6.18 -6.29
N SER A 33 -21.45 -7.28 -6.04
CA SER A 33 -22.89 -7.39 -6.31
C SER A 33 -23.73 -6.34 -5.57
N ALA A 34 -23.30 -5.94 -4.36
CA ALA A 34 -23.96 -4.89 -3.58
C ALA A 34 -23.74 -3.46 -4.11
N LEU A 35 -22.93 -3.29 -5.16
CA LEU A 35 -22.50 -1.99 -5.68
C LEU A 35 -22.59 -1.97 -7.23
N PRO A 36 -23.80 -2.04 -7.83
CA PRO A 36 -23.98 -2.34 -9.27
C PRO A 36 -23.35 -1.31 -10.21
N ASN A 37 -23.34 -0.03 -9.88
CA ASN A 37 -22.87 1.07 -10.73
C ASN A 37 -21.63 1.77 -10.16
N ALA A 38 -20.78 1.02 -9.46
CA ALA A 38 -19.63 1.60 -8.79
C ALA A 38 -18.40 1.65 -9.69
N SER A 39 -17.69 2.78 -9.62
CA SER A 39 -16.28 2.94 -9.99
C SER A 39 -15.43 2.97 -8.71
N ALA A 40 -14.14 2.72 -8.83
CA ALA A 40 -13.24 2.72 -7.69
C ALA A 40 -12.13 3.77 -7.81
N TRP A 41 -11.77 4.37 -6.68
CA TRP A 41 -10.53 5.10 -6.50
C TRP A 41 -9.66 4.34 -5.49
N SER A 42 -8.58 3.75 -5.98
CA SER A 42 -7.76 2.77 -5.26
C SER A 42 -6.33 3.26 -5.08
N PHE A 43 -5.69 2.76 -4.02
CA PHE A 43 -4.27 2.95 -3.73
C PHE A 43 -3.52 1.60 -3.71
N HIS A 44 -4.03 0.61 -4.47
CA HIS A 44 -3.44 -0.72 -4.53
C HIS A 44 -3.62 -1.31 -5.94
N ALA A 45 -2.51 -1.52 -6.64
CA ALA A 45 -2.52 -1.99 -8.04
C ALA A 45 -3.21 -3.37 -8.22
N GLY A 46 -3.07 -4.29 -7.27
CA GLY A 46 -3.73 -5.59 -7.32
C GLY A 46 -5.27 -5.52 -7.29
N HIS A 47 -5.83 -4.43 -6.76
CA HIS A 47 -7.28 -4.21 -6.83
C HIS A 47 -7.74 -3.87 -8.26
N ALA A 48 -6.87 -3.26 -9.08
CA ALA A 48 -7.21 -2.86 -10.45
C ALA A 48 -7.65 -4.08 -11.27
N ALA A 49 -6.85 -5.13 -11.31
CA ALA A 49 -7.18 -6.35 -12.05
C ALA A 49 -8.54 -6.96 -11.63
N TYR A 50 -8.85 -6.91 -10.32
CA TYR A 50 -10.10 -7.43 -9.80
C TYR A 50 -11.33 -6.62 -10.29
N TRP A 51 -11.25 -5.27 -10.26
CA TRP A 51 -12.33 -4.40 -10.70
C TRP A 51 -12.51 -4.42 -12.22
N GLU A 52 -11.40 -4.43 -12.97
CA GLU A 52 -11.39 -4.54 -14.42
C GLU A 52 -12.02 -5.87 -14.90
N ALA A 53 -11.67 -6.99 -14.25
CA ALA A 53 -12.29 -8.29 -14.53
C ALA A 53 -13.80 -8.31 -14.28
N ALA A 54 -14.29 -7.48 -13.35
CA ALA A 54 -15.73 -7.26 -13.14
C ALA A 54 -16.36 -6.25 -14.13
N GLY A 55 -15.59 -5.74 -15.10
CA GLY A 55 -16.04 -4.74 -16.07
C GLY A 55 -16.29 -3.36 -15.46
N ARG A 56 -15.61 -3.00 -14.38
CA ARG A 56 -15.83 -1.78 -13.61
C ARG A 56 -14.64 -0.83 -13.65
N PRO A 57 -14.87 0.48 -13.86
CA PRO A 57 -13.80 1.46 -13.87
C PRO A 57 -13.07 1.50 -12.51
N ILE A 58 -11.74 1.57 -12.57
CA ILE A 58 -10.89 1.79 -11.40
C ILE A 58 -9.78 2.78 -11.73
N PHE A 59 -9.52 3.67 -10.78
CA PHE A 59 -8.46 4.68 -10.84
C PHE A 59 -7.44 4.37 -9.74
N CYS A 60 -6.34 3.71 -10.10
CA CYS A 60 -5.24 3.45 -9.17
C CYS A 60 -4.21 4.59 -9.27
N GLN A 61 -4.48 5.68 -8.56
CA GLN A 61 -3.72 6.93 -8.64
C GLN A 61 -3.88 7.77 -7.36
N ILE A 62 -3.00 8.75 -7.16
CA ILE A 62 -3.04 9.63 -5.99
C ILE A 62 -4.19 10.64 -6.10
N GLN A 63 -4.28 11.34 -7.23
CA GLN A 63 -5.32 12.35 -7.45
C GLN A 63 -6.70 11.69 -7.62
N PRO A 64 -7.78 12.30 -7.12
CA PRO A 64 -9.12 11.77 -7.35
C PRO A 64 -9.48 11.79 -8.83
N PRO A 65 -10.37 10.89 -9.30
CA PRO A 65 -11.01 11.05 -10.60
C PRO A 65 -11.90 12.31 -10.59
N ASN A 66 -12.43 12.70 -11.75
CA ASN A 66 -13.35 13.84 -11.80
C ASN A 66 -14.61 13.56 -10.96
N LEU A 67 -14.69 14.16 -9.77
CA LEU A 67 -15.73 13.93 -8.79
C LEU A 67 -17.11 14.44 -9.23
N ASN A 68 -17.20 15.35 -10.21
CA ASN A 68 -18.46 15.85 -10.73
C ASN A 68 -19.29 14.79 -11.52
N HIS A 69 -18.68 13.65 -11.82
CA HIS A 69 -19.34 12.56 -12.55
C HIS A 69 -20.07 11.57 -11.64
N TYR A 70 -20.04 11.77 -10.33
CA TYR A 70 -20.57 10.83 -9.36
C TYR A 70 -21.77 11.43 -8.60
N ASP A 71 -22.84 10.64 -8.52
CA ASP A 71 -24.05 10.99 -7.77
C ASP A 71 -23.90 10.70 -6.26
N GLY A 72 -22.85 10.01 -5.88
CA GLY A 72 -22.53 9.71 -4.48
C GLY A 72 -21.17 9.05 -4.30
N VAL A 73 -20.70 9.06 -3.06
CA VAL A 73 -19.40 8.50 -2.66
C VAL A 73 -19.57 7.52 -1.51
N LEU A 74 -18.99 6.33 -1.64
CA LEU A 74 -18.80 5.38 -0.55
C LEU A 74 -17.34 5.42 -0.10
N PHE A 75 -17.10 6.01 1.05
CA PHE A 75 -15.79 6.13 1.67
C PHE A 75 -15.53 4.93 2.60
N LEU A 76 -14.58 4.07 2.24
CA LEU A 76 -14.15 2.97 3.10
C LEU A 76 -13.00 3.45 3.99
N VAL A 77 -13.26 3.49 5.30
CA VAL A 77 -12.35 4.08 6.28
C VAL A 77 -11.09 3.19 6.41
N ALA A 78 -9.94 3.76 6.07
CA ALA A 78 -8.63 3.13 6.25
C ALA A 78 -8.23 3.12 7.74
N LYS A 79 -7.23 2.28 8.08
CA LYS A 79 -6.67 2.26 9.44
C LYS A 79 -5.81 3.49 9.72
N GLU A 80 -5.17 4.03 8.69
CA GLU A 80 -4.25 5.16 8.75
C GLU A 80 -5.02 6.47 8.82
N LYS A 81 -4.86 7.19 9.95
CA LYS A 81 -5.59 8.43 10.21
C LYS A 81 -5.28 9.53 9.17
N GLU A 82 -4.00 9.74 8.85
CA GLU A 82 -3.60 10.80 7.92
C GLU A 82 -4.03 10.51 6.48
N LEU A 83 -4.07 9.22 6.08
CA LEU A 83 -4.64 8.85 4.78
C LEU A 83 -6.13 9.20 4.72
N ASN A 84 -6.90 8.90 5.76
CA ASN A 84 -8.32 9.30 5.81
C ASN A 84 -8.47 10.82 5.76
N GLN A 85 -7.61 11.59 6.41
CA GLN A 85 -7.64 13.05 6.36
C GLN A 85 -7.39 13.57 4.95
N TYR A 86 -6.32 13.11 4.29
CA TYR A 86 -6.02 13.44 2.90
C TYR A 86 -7.21 13.11 1.98
N LEU A 87 -7.74 11.89 2.07
CA LEU A 87 -8.85 11.45 1.23
C LEU A 87 -10.12 12.28 1.46
N LEU A 88 -10.42 12.64 2.70
CA LEU A 88 -11.53 13.52 3.02
C LEU A 88 -11.37 14.88 2.33
N GLU A 89 -10.21 15.52 2.45
CA GLU A 89 -9.97 16.82 1.84
C GLU A 89 -10.19 16.81 0.32
N GLN A 90 -9.85 15.70 -0.35
CA GLN A 90 -10.11 15.58 -1.80
C GLN A 90 -11.61 15.62 -2.10
N LEU A 91 -12.47 15.13 -1.20
CA LEU A 91 -13.92 15.17 -1.37
C LEU A 91 -14.53 16.58 -1.26
N ALA A 92 -13.77 17.57 -0.82
CA ALA A 92 -14.21 18.95 -0.80
C ALA A 92 -14.60 19.49 -2.19
N SER A 93 -14.06 18.91 -3.26
CA SER A 93 -14.39 19.24 -4.65
C SER A 93 -15.68 18.60 -5.17
N LEU A 94 -16.37 17.77 -4.39
CA LEU A 94 -17.69 17.25 -4.73
C LEU A 94 -18.72 18.40 -4.90
N PRO A 95 -19.69 18.26 -5.80
CA PRO A 95 -20.83 19.18 -5.86
C PRO A 95 -21.57 19.26 -4.51
N ALA A 96 -22.05 20.42 -4.16
CA ALA A 96 -22.91 20.56 -2.98
C ALA A 96 -24.15 19.68 -3.12
N GLY A 97 -24.58 19.06 -2.02
CA GLY A 97 -25.69 18.10 -2.03
C GLY A 97 -25.29 16.66 -2.30
N THR A 98 -24.06 16.38 -2.74
CA THR A 98 -23.61 15.00 -3.00
C THR A 98 -23.58 14.19 -1.70
N PRO A 99 -24.27 13.04 -1.62
CA PRO A 99 -24.23 12.16 -0.46
C PRO A 99 -22.88 11.43 -0.34
N VAL A 100 -22.42 11.31 0.90
CA VAL A 100 -21.20 10.57 1.25
C VAL A 100 -21.53 9.54 2.32
N TRP A 101 -21.32 8.26 1.99
CA TRP A 101 -21.46 7.17 2.95
C TRP A 101 -20.10 6.74 3.46
N PHE A 102 -19.98 6.53 4.76
CA PHE A 102 -18.75 6.07 5.41
C PHE A 102 -18.98 4.66 5.96
N ALA A 103 -18.19 3.70 5.49
CA ALA A 103 -18.23 2.34 5.99
C ALA A 103 -16.85 1.91 6.49
N GLY A 104 -16.84 1.18 7.60
CA GLY A 104 -15.59 0.68 8.18
C GLY A 104 -15.83 -0.26 9.36
N GLU A 105 -14.83 -1.05 9.68
CA GLU A 105 -14.82 -1.83 10.92
C GLU A 105 -14.69 -0.90 12.13
N LYS A 106 -15.24 -1.27 13.27
CA LYS A 106 -15.11 -0.48 14.51
C LYS A 106 -13.65 -0.21 14.89
N ARG A 107 -12.74 -1.12 14.50
CA ARG A 107 -11.30 -1.02 14.76
C ARG A 107 -10.53 -0.19 13.71
N SER A 108 -11.17 0.21 12.61
CA SER A 108 -10.53 1.04 11.56
C SER A 108 -10.49 2.53 11.88
N GLY A 109 -10.94 2.96 13.07
CA GLY A 109 -10.98 4.38 13.42
C GLY A 109 -12.20 5.14 12.89
N ILE A 110 -13.22 4.45 12.37
CA ILE A 110 -14.45 5.09 11.84
C ILE A 110 -15.17 5.95 12.89
N GLN A 111 -15.24 5.52 14.16
CA GLN A 111 -15.92 6.30 15.18
C GLN A 111 -15.21 7.62 15.53
N PRO A 112 -13.88 7.65 15.75
CA PRO A 112 -13.13 8.91 15.85
C PRO A 112 -13.27 9.79 14.61
N LEU A 113 -13.23 9.23 13.40
CA LEU A 113 -13.37 9.98 12.16
C LEU A 113 -14.73 10.70 12.10
N MET A 114 -15.83 10.02 12.46
CA MET A 114 -17.17 10.60 12.48
C MET A 114 -17.35 11.73 13.50
N LYS A 115 -16.53 11.77 14.54
CA LYS A 115 -16.55 12.87 15.52
C LYS A 115 -15.83 14.13 15.04
N HIS A 116 -14.99 14.02 14.02
CA HIS A 116 -14.11 15.07 13.53
C HIS A 116 -14.20 15.22 12.01
N LEU A 117 -15.41 15.07 11.45
CA LEU A 117 -15.65 15.38 10.04
C LEU A 117 -15.39 16.86 9.79
N PRO A 118 -14.88 17.22 8.58
CA PRO A 118 -14.70 18.61 8.19
C PRO A 118 -16.02 19.38 8.16
N GLU A 119 -15.97 20.70 8.39
CA GLU A 119 -17.15 21.58 8.44
C GLU A 119 -17.92 21.66 7.10
N TRP A 120 -17.28 21.33 5.99
CA TRP A 120 -17.93 21.27 4.67
C TRP A 120 -18.71 19.97 4.42
N LEU A 121 -18.74 19.03 5.38
CA LEU A 121 -19.67 17.91 5.44
C LEU A 121 -20.73 18.15 6.52
N GLN A 122 -21.96 17.73 6.24
CA GLN A 122 -23.01 17.75 7.24
C GLN A 122 -22.70 16.78 8.39
N PRO A 123 -23.27 16.99 9.59
CA PRO A 123 -23.11 16.03 10.69
C PRO A 123 -23.50 14.61 10.29
N PRO A 124 -22.68 13.61 10.66
CA PRO A 124 -22.90 12.24 10.21
C PRO A 124 -24.10 11.60 10.90
N GLN A 125 -24.92 10.87 10.16
CA GLN A 125 -26.03 10.08 10.68
C GLN A 125 -25.67 8.60 10.61
N LYS A 126 -25.81 7.89 11.74
CA LYS A 126 -25.57 6.45 11.77
C LYS A 126 -26.73 5.71 11.09
N LEU A 127 -26.43 4.95 10.05
CA LEU A 127 -27.41 4.16 9.32
C LEU A 127 -27.48 2.69 9.80
N ALA A 128 -26.31 2.07 10.05
CA ALA A 128 -26.26 0.66 10.42
C ALA A 128 -25.07 0.30 11.32
N SER A 129 -25.24 -0.82 12.04
CA SER A 129 -24.16 -1.49 12.76
C SER A 129 -24.39 -3.00 12.66
N ALA A 130 -23.50 -3.71 12.02
CA ALA A 130 -23.56 -5.17 11.87
C ALA A 130 -22.14 -5.75 11.72
N ASN A 131 -21.92 -6.97 12.24
CA ASN A 131 -20.68 -7.74 12.08
C ASN A 131 -19.41 -6.91 12.41
N HIS A 132 -19.43 -6.17 13.52
CA HIS A 132 -18.36 -5.23 13.92
C HIS A 132 -18.07 -4.10 12.93
N CYS A 133 -18.93 -3.88 11.94
CA CYS A 133 -18.87 -2.76 10.99
C CYS A 133 -19.89 -1.69 11.33
N LEU A 134 -19.62 -0.47 10.89
CA LEU A 134 -20.50 0.69 11.03
C LEU A 134 -20.70 1.32 9.65
N LEU A 135 -21.89 1.88 9.44
CA LEU A 135 -22.25 2.66 8.27
C LEU A 135 -22.84 3.99 8.73
N PHE A 136 -22.34 5.08 8.19
CA PHE A 136 -22.85 6.42 8.40
C PHE A 136 -23.14 7.08 7.05
N SER A 137 -24.04 8.05 7.04
CA SER A 137 -24.26 8.97 5.93
C SER A 137 -23.94 10.39 6.34
N SER A 138 -23.48 11.17 5.38
CA SER A 138 -23.33 12.62 5.44
C SER A 138 -23.60 13.19 4.07
N GLN A 139 -23.46 14.50 3.89
CA GLN A 139 -23.70 15.19 2.62
C GLN A 139 -22.73 16.35 2.49
N ARG A 140 -22.23 16.62 1.28
CA ARG A 140 -21.45 17.82 0.96
C ARG A 140 -22.33 19.06 1.11
N ASN A 141 -21.92 20.02 1.92
CA ASN A 141 -22.63 21.32 2.04
C ASN A 141 -22.07 22.36 1.07
N GLU A 142 -22.42 23.62 1.17
CA GLU A 142 -22.03 24.69 0.25
C GLU A 142 -20.69 25.36 0.64
N GLN A 143 -20.07 25.00 1.77
CA GLN A 143 -18.82 25.62 2.19
C GLN A 143 -17.69 25.35 1.22
N VAL A 144 -16.97 26.39 0.82
CA VAL A 144 -15.82 26.26 -0.06
C VAL A 144 -14.59 25.83 0.75
N HIS A 145 -13.91 24.81 0.30
CA HIS A 145 -12.67 24.33 0.89
C HIS A 145 -11.66 24.04 -0.23
N GLN A 146 -10.41 24.43 -0.02
CA GLN A 146 -9.32 24.10 -0.93
C GLN A 146 -8.61 22.86 -0.42
N SER A 147 -8.59 21.79 -1.22
CA SER A 147 -7.91 20.54 -0.89
C SER A 147 -6.40 20.73 -0.81
N ALA A 148 -5.77 20.17 0.21
CA ALA A 148 -4.33 20.05 0.28
C ALA A 148 -3.81 19.01 -0.73
N SER A 149 -2.58 19.18 -1.21
CA SER A 149 -1.89 18.16 -2.00
C SER A 149 -1.37 17.04 -1.08
N ILE A 150 -1.00 15.88 -1.64
CA ILE A 150 -0.45 14.80 -0.82
C ILE A 150 0.93 15.16 -0.27
N GLU A 151 1.66 16.00 -0.99
CA GLU A 151 2.98 16.52 -0.62
C GLU A 151 2.94 17.41 0.63
N ASP A 152 1.81 18.11 0.89
CA ASP A 152 1.59 18.90 2.10
C ASP A 152 1.60 18.05 3.37
N TYR A 153 1.39 16.74 3.23
CA TYR A 153 1.48 15.74 4.30
C TYR A 153 2.85 15.06 4.37
N ALA A 154 3.82 15.46 3.57
CA ALA A 154 5.15 14.83 3.57
C ALA A 154 5.83 14.96 4.93
N LYS A 155 6.45 13.88 5.39
CA LYS A 155 7.28 13.84 6.60
C LYS A 155 8.66 13.32 6.25
N THR A 156 9.70 14.00 6.70
CA THR A 156 11.07 13.50 6.64
C THR A 156 11.37 12.71 7.90
N ILE A 157 11.75 11.45 7.72
CA ILE A 157 12.16 10.56 8.80
C ILE A 157 13.68 10.45 8.76
N THR A 158 14.31 10.68 9.90
CA THR A 158 15.77 10.54 10.07
C THR A 158 16.10 9.34 10.94
N PHE A 159 17.19 8.66 10.62
CA PHE A 159 17.68 7.51 11.37
C PHE A 159 19.20 7.38 11.26
N GLU A 160 19.82 6.60 12.12
CA GLU A 160 21.25 6.32 12.07
C GLU A 160 21.51 4.97 11.39
N LEU A 161 22.43 4.96 10.42
CA LEU A 161 22.91 3.74 9.76
C LEU A 161 24.45 3.82 9.65
N HIS A 162 25.18 2.85 10.20
CA HIS A 162 26.65 2.80 10.18
C HIS A 162 27.31 4.10 10.67
N GLN A 163 26.79 4.71 11.74
CA GLN A 163 27.24 5.99 12.31
C GLN A 163 27.05 7.21 11.39
N GLN A 164 26.22 7.08 10.38
CA GLN A 164 25.82 8.18 9.50
C GLN A 164 24.33 8.46 9.66
N GLN A 165 23.99 9.74 9.61
CA GLN A 165 22.59 10.15 9.63
C GLN A 165 22.00 10.03 8.24
N GLU A 166 20.96 9.23 8.12
CA GLU A 166 20.21 8.99 6.90
C GLU A 166 18.78 9.54 7.01
N SER A 167 18.14 9.75 5.88
CA SER A 167 16.75 10.20 5.85
C SER A 167 16.00 9.67 4.64
N PHE A 168 14.67 9.60 4.78
CA PHE A 168 13.74 9.35 3.68
C PHE A 168 12.47 10.17 3.89
N VAL A 169 11.69 10.37 2.82
CA VAL A 169 10.41 11.07 2.87
C VAL A 169 9.27 10.06 2.78
N THR A 170 8.27 10.24 3.63
CA THR A 170 7.09 9.38 3.65
C THR A 170 5.81 10.20 3.47
N LEU A 171 4.77 9.59 2.90
CA LEU A 171 3.46 10.16 2.62
C LEU A 171 2.36 9.37 3.36
N PRO A 172 1.13 9.91 3.51
CA PRO A 172 0.01 9.21 4.16
C PRO A 172 -0.26 7.83 3.58
N GLY A 173 -0.40 6.82 4.44
CA GLY A 173 -0.65 5.43 4.02
C GLY A 173 0.59 4.63 3.61
N VAL A 174 1.77 5.24 3.56
CA VAL A 174 3.03 4.54 3.33
C VAL A 174 3.50 3.87 4.63
N PHE A 175 4.04 2.67 4.51
CA PHE A 175 4.60 1.92 5.63
C PHE A 175 5.72 2.69 6.34
N SER A 176 5.79 2.55 7.67
CA SER A 176 6.84 3.15 8.51
C SER A 176 6.86 4.70 8.54
N ARG A 177 5.66 5.28 8.64
CA ARG A 177 5.45 6.72 8.52
C ARG A 177 6.03 7.57 9.68
N GLU A 178 6.23 7.00 10.87
CA GLU A 178 6.67 7.76 12.05
C GLU A 178 8.16 7.54 12.40
N HIS A 179 8.72 6.42 11.99
CA HIS A 179 10.12 6.03 12.26
C HIS A 179 10.55 4.94 11.30
N ILE A 180 11.86 4.72 11.16
CA ILE A 180 12.38 3.57 10.41
C ILE A 180 11.89 2.27 11.03
N ASP A 181 11.41 1.34 10.20
CA ASP A 181 11.03 0.02 10.67
C ASP A 181 12.26 -0.77 11.15
N PRO A 182 12.22 -1.39 12.35
CA PRO A 182 13.37 -2.14 12.87
C PRO A 182 13.84 -3.28 11.97
N ALA A 183 12.92 -3.99 11.27
CA ALA A 183 13.30 -5.03 10.33
C ALA A 183 14.04 -4.44 9.12
N THR A 184 13.55 -3.32 8.59
CA THR A 184 14.24 -2.59 7.52
C THR A 184 15.63 -2.16 7.98
N LEU A 185 15.78 -1.60 9.18
CA LEU A 185 17.08 -1.19 9.72
C LEU A 185 18.04 -2.37 9.83
N LEU A 186 17.58 -3.53 10.33
CA LEU A 186 18.38 -4.76 10.40
C LEU A 186 18.84 -5.20 9.01
N LEU A 187 17.96 -5.15 8.01
CA LEU A 187 18.28 -5.49 6.62
C LEU A 187 19.36 -4.57 6.05
N LEU A 188 19.22 -3.25 6.24
CA LEU A 188 20.15 -2.23 5.72
C LEU A 188 21.57 -2.39 6.26
N GLN A 189 21.74 -2.90 7.49
CA GLN A 189 23.06 -3.19 8.06
C GLN A 189 23.79 -4.31 7.31
N HIS A 190 23.09 -5.08 6.46
CA HIS A 190 23.61 -6.29 5.80
C HIS A 190 23.42 -6.26 4.28
N ILE A 191 23.58 -5.09 3.61
CA ILE A 191 23.44 -4.97 2.16
C ILE A 191 24.75 -4.60 1.44
N LYS A 192 25.81 -4.26 2.17
CA LYS A 192 27.08 -3.77 1.58
C LYS A 192 27.85 -4.84 0.78
N ASP A 193 27.61 -6.11 1.05
CA ASP A 193 28.25 -7.26 0.40
C ASP A 193 27.46 -7.78 -0.80
N LEU A 194 26.40 -7.07 -1.24
CA LEU A 194 25.69 -7.40 -2.47
C LEU A 194 26.59 -7.25 -3.71
N PRO A 195 26.38 -8.09 -4.75
CA PRO A 195 27.15 -7.96 -5.98
C PRO A 195 26.86 -6.62 -6.65
N LYS A 196 27.83 -6.08 -7.39
CA LYS A 196 27.58 -4.96 -8.29
C LYS A 196 26.74 -5.43 -9.47
N GLY A 197 25.74 -4.65 -9.83
CA GLY A 197 24.87 -4.99 -10.94
C GLY A 197 23.51 -4.34 -10.87
N ARG A 198 22.55 -4.89 -11.58
CA ARG A 198 21.17 -4.46 -11.60
C ARG A 198 20.42 -5.02 -10.39
N GLY A 199 19.87 -4.12 -9.58
CA GLY A 199 19.14 -4.48 -8.35
C GLY A 199 17.64 -4.22 -8.44
N LEU A 200 16.88 -4.92 -7.58
CA LEU A 200 15.46 -4.67 -7.34
C LEU A 200 15.20 -4.47 -5.84
N ASP A 201 14.53 -3.37 -5.51
CA ASP A 201 13.85 -3.18 -4.22
C ASP A 201 12.36 -3.53 -4.42
N PHE A 202 11.95 -4.69 -3.89
CA PHE A 202 10.57 -5.15 -3.99
C PHE A 202 9.76 -4.71 -2.76
N ALA A 203 8.56 -4.17 -2.98
CA ALA A 203 7.72 -3.52 -1.97
C ALA A 203 8.45 -2.35 -1.31
N CYS A 204 8.90 -1.41 -2.13
CA CYS A 204 9.86 -0.38 -1.76
C CYS A 204 9.33 0.65 -0.73
N GLY A 205 8.00 0.77 -0.57
CA GLY A 205 7.40 1.74 0.35
C GLY A 205 7.86 3.17 0.08
N ALA A 206 8.58 3.77 1.03
CA ALA A 206 9.16 5.12 0.90
C ALA A 206 10.53 5.14 0.19
N GLY A 207 10.99 4.01 -0.37
CA GLY A 207 12.25 3.92 -1.12
C GLY A 207 13.51 3.89 -0.26
N VAL A 208 13.39 3.64 1.04
CA VAL A 208 14.55 3.68 1.95
C VAL A 208 15.59 2.59 1.64
N ILE A 209 15.14 1.38 1.26
CA ILE A 209 16.04 0.30 0.83
C ILE A 209 16.67 0.68 -0.51
N ALA A 210 15.87 1.09 -1.51
CA ALA A 210 16.36 1.52 -2.82
C ALA A 210 17.44 2.62 -2.70
N LYS A 211 17.25 3.59 -1.81
CA LYS A 211 18.24 4.65 -1.53
C LYS A 211 19.59 4.07 -1.11
N GLN A 212 19.60 3.12 -0.21
CA GLN A 212 20.84 2.48 0.25
C GLN A 212 21.44 1.53 -0.81
N LEU A 213 20.61 0.90 -1.63
CA LEU A 213 21.07 0.07 -2.75
C LEU A 213 21.72 0.90 -3.87
N ALA A 214 21.39 2.18 -4.02
CA ALA A 214 22.03 3.07 -5.00
C ALA A 214 23.56 3.19 -4.82
N ALA A 215 24.10 2.89 -3.65
CA ALA A 215 25.54 2.85 -3.40
C ALA A 215 26.25 1.60 -3.98
N VAL A 216 25.54 0.52 -4.27
CA VAL A 216 26.09 -0.76 -4.76
C VAL A 216 25.57 -1.15 -6.16
N ALA A 217 24.40 -0.71 -6.54
CA ALA A 217 23.79 -0.97 -7.82
C ALA A 217 24.43 -0.17 -8.95
N THR A 218 24.45 -0.74 -10.17
CA THR A 218 24.74 -0.01 -11.41
C THR A 218 23.45 0.46 -12.10
N GLU A 219 22.37 -0.29 -11.90
CA GLU A 219 21.01 0.02 -12.32
C GLU A 219 20.06 -0.42 -11.19
N LEU A 220 19.00 0.31 -10.98
CA LEU A 220 18.07 0.00 -9.89
C LEU A 220 16.62 0.12 -10.37
N MET A 221 15.82 -0.88 -10.01
CA MET A 221 14.37 -0.82 -10.08
C MET A 221 13.80 -0.87 -8.66
N ALA A 222 12.71 -0.18 -8.42
CA ALA A 222 11.92 -0.34 -7.21
C ALA A 222 10.44 -0.44 -7.58
N CYS A 223 9.70 -1.33 -6.93
CA CYS A 223 8.28 -1.51 -7.21
C CYS A 223 7.45 -1.60 -5.93
N ASP A 224 6.22 -1.10 -6.01
CA ASP A 224 5.24 -1.17 -4.94
C ASP A 224 3.82 -1.23 -5.53
N VAL A 225 2.87 -1.76 -4.77
CA VAL A 225 1.45 -1.80 -5.15
C VAL A 225 0.75 -0.46 -4.97
N SER A 226 1.34 0.46 -4.20
CA SER A 226 0.75 1.73 -3.81
C SER A 226 1.30 2.89 -4.64
N PRO A 227 0.45 3.66 -5.35
CA PRO A 227 0.89 4.87 -6.04
C PRO A 227 1.45 5.92 -5.07
N ILE A 228 1.00 5.93 -3.81
CA ILE A 228 1.52 6.83 -2.78
C ILE A 228 2.94 6.41 -2.37
N ALA A 229 3.21 5.11 -2.27
CA ALA A 229 4.56 4.59 -2.01
C ALA A 229 5.53 4.96 -3.15
N ILE A 230 5.09 4.81 -4.39
CA ILE A 230 5.88 5.23 -5.56
C ILE A 230 6.22 6.72 -5.50
N ALA A 231 5.25 7.60 -5.20
CA ALA A 231 5.50 9.04 -5.06
C ALA A 231 6.45 9.36 -3.89
N ALA A 232 6.31 8.69 -2.75
CA ALA A 232 7.23 8.84 -1.62
C ALA A 232 8.65 8.42 -1.99
N SER A 233 8.80 7.29 -2.72
CA SER A 233 10.08 6.81 -3.24
C SER A 233 10.69 7.79 -4.24
N GLU A 234 9.89 8.41 -5.12
CA GLU A 234 10.36 9.42 -6.07
C GLU A 234 10.99 10.61 -5.35
N ILE A 235 10.34 11.11 -4.29
CA ILE A 235 10.89 12.20 -3.47
C ILE A 235 12.18 11.76 -2.75
N THR A 236 12.17 10.57 -2.16
CA THR A 236 13.33 10.04 -1.41
C THR A 236 14.55 9.85 -2.30
N LEU A 237 14.35 9.43 -3.55
CA LEU A 237 15.41 9.06 -4.50
C LEU A 237 15.81 10.20 -5.45
N ALA A 238 15.18 11.38 -5.35
CA ALA A 238 15.36 12.47 -6.31
C ALA A 238 16.82 12.93 -6.53
N ASN A 239 17.68 12.76 -5.51
CA ASN A 239 19.07 13.21 -5.55
C ASN A 239 20.09 12.05 -5.56
N GLU A 240 19.62 10.80 -5.74
CA GLU A 240 20.53 9.66 -5.73
C GLU A 240 21.29 9.54 -7.07
N PRO A 241 22.58 9.11 -7.03
CA PRO A 241 23.43 9.06 -8.22
C PRO A 241 22.97 8.02 -9.26
N VAL A 242 22.33 6.95 -8.81
CA VAL A 242 21.77 5.90 -9.67
C VAL A 242 20.29 6.16 -9.87
N LYS A 243 19.90 6.43 -11.12
CA LYS A 243 18.49 6.60 -11.45
C LYS A 243 17.73 5.29 -11.22
N THR A 244 16.75 5.34 -10.32
CA THR A 244 15.87 4.21 -10.04
C THR A 244 14.66 4.24 -10.96
N GLU A 245 14.38 3.12 -11.62
CA GLU A 245 13.13 2.90 -12.33
C GLU A 245 12.04 2.54 -11.32
N LEU A 246 11.05 3.42 -11.14
CA LEU A 246 9.91 3.19 -10.23
C LEU A 246 8.74 2.56 -10.98
N ARG A 247 8.17 1.49 -10.43
CA ARG A 247 7.07 0.74 -11.04
C ARG A 247 5.91 0.53 -10.06
N LEU A 248 4.74 1.00 -10.44
CA LEU A 248 3.49 0.63 -9.76
C LEU A 248 3.06 -0.75 -10.24
N ALA A 249 3.12 -1.77 -9.38
CA ALA A 249 2.81 -3.16 -9.74
C ALA A 249 2.40 -3.99 -8.54
N ASP A 250 1.56 -5.00 -8.77
CA ASP A 250 1.27 -6.05 -7.81
C ASP A 250 2.17 -7.26 -8.15
N GLY A 251 3.24 -7.42 -7.38
CA GLY A 251 4.31 -8.37 -7.69
C GLY A 251 5.46 -7.75 -8.50
N ILE A 252 6.42 -8.59 -8.90
CA ILE A 252 7.50 -8.20 -9.82
C ILE A 252 6.91 -8.19 -11.24
N PRO A 253 6.98 -7.08 -11.99
CA PRO A 253 6.42 -7.04 -13.34
C PRO A 253 7.08 -8.08 -14.28
N ASP A 254 6.29 -8.79 -15.07
CA ASP A 254 6.80 -9.83 -16.00
C ASP A 254 7.88 -9.29 -16.96
N ASN A 255 7.77 -8.02 -17.35
CA ASN A 255 8.73 -7.35 -18.24
C ASN A 255 9.87 -6.65 -17.48
N ALA A 256 10.05 -6.92 -16.19
CA ALA A 256 11.11 -6.32 -15.38
C ALA A 256 12.51 -6.76 -15.80
N GLY A 257 12.63 -7.89 -16.48
CA GLY A 257 13.94 -8.47 -16.87
C GLY A 257 14.60 -9.21 -15.69
N GLN A 258 15.92 -9.36 -15.76
CA GLN A 258 16.71 -10.09 -14.77
C GLN A 258 17.51 -9.13 -13.89
N PHE A 259 17.76 -9.56 -12.64
CA PHE A 259 18.50 -8.80 -11.63
C PHE A 259 19.69 -9.60 -11.10
N ASP A 260 20.72 -8.90 -10.67
CA ASP A 260 21.87 -9.49 -9.97
C ASP A 260 21.59 -9.63 -8.48
N PHE A 261 20.67 -8.82 -7.97
CA PHE A 261 20.15 -8.99 -6.61
C PHE A 261 18.72 -8.44 -6.48
N ILE A 262 17.96 -9.08 -5.58
CA ILE A 262 16.62 -8.65 -5.15
C ILE A 262 16.62 -8.53 -3.64
N VAL A 263 16.26 -7.34 -3.14
CA VAL A 263 16.17 -7.03 -1.71
C VAL A 263 14.75 -6.63 -1.35
N SER A 264 14.25 -7.05 -0.18
CA SER A 264 12.90 -6.70 0.23
C SER A 264 12.69 -6.78 1.75
N ASN A 265 11.83 -5.91 2.24
CA ASN A 265 11.09 -6.07 3.50
C ASN A 265 9.60 -6.19 3.16
N PRO A 266 9.12 -7.37 2.76
CA PRO A 266 7.80 -7.53 2.19
C PRO A 266 6.69 -7.52 3.25
N PRO A 267 5.41 -7.17 2.91
CA PRO A 267 4.32 -6.93 3.85
C PRO A 267 3.71 -8.21 4.46
N PHE A 268 4.35 -9.37 4.39
CA PHE A 268 3.83 -10.67 4.81
C PHE A 268 4.13 -10.95 6.29
N HIS A 269 3.33 -10.37 7.20
CA HIS A 269 3.67 -10.34 8.64
C HIS A 269 2.70 -11.08 9.55
N THR A 270 1.53 -11.56 9.06
CA THR A 270 0.46 -12.06 9.94
C THR A 270 0.54 -13.55 10.25
N GLY A 271 1.28 -14.34 9.44
CA GLY A 271 1.45 -15.79 9.65
C GLY A 271 0.20 -16.60 9.35
N GLN A 272 -0.77 -16.04 8.64
CA GLN A 272 -1.95 -16.78 8.19
C GLN A 272 -1.59 -17.68 7.00
N ARG A 273 -2.40 -18.72 6.75
CA ARG A 273 -2.17 -19.67 5.65
C ARG A 273 -2.11 -19.00 4.27
N THR A 274 -2.92 -17.97 4.06
CA THR A 274 -2.88 -17.10 2.86
C THR A 274 -1.56 -16.36 2.71
N ASP A 275 -0.95 -15.90 3.80
CA ASP A 275 0.33 -15.17 3.75
C ASP A 275 1.48 -16.08 3.33
N TYR A 276 1.42 -17.37 3.70
CA TYR A 276 2.41 -18.37 3.29
C TYR A 276 2.38 -18.63 1.77
N GLU A 277 1.19 -18.73 1.18
CA GLU A 277 1.04 -18.93 -0.27
C GLU A 277 1.54 -17.69 -1.04
N ILE A 278 1.20 -16.49 -0.59
CA ILE A 278 1.65 -15.23 -1.19
C ILE A 278 3.18 -15.08 -1.05
N ALA A 279 3.74 -15.40 0.11
CA ALA A 279 5.19 -15.37 0.32
C ALA A 279 5.92 -16.35 -0.61
N ARG A 280 5.38 -17.57 -0.79
CA ARG A 280 5.94 -18.58 -1.68
C ARG A 280 5.89 -18.13 -3.15
N GLU A 281 4.79 -17.52 -3.56
CA GLU A 281 4.63 -16.96 -4.90
C GLU A 281 5.66 -15.85 -5.16
N PHE A 282 5.81 -14.91 -4.21
CA PHE A 282 6.83 -13.86 -4.28
C PHE A 282 8.25 -14.45 -4.38
N ILE A 283 8.62 -15.40 -3.50
CA ILE A 283 9.95 -16.02 -3.49
C ILE A 283 10.21 -16.78 -4.81
N SER A 284 9.19 -17.46 -5.35
CA SER A 284 9.29 -18.17 -6.62
C SER A 284 9.48 -17.21 -7.80
N ASN A 285 8.73 -16.11 -7.80
CA ASN A 285 8.82 -15.06 -8.79
C ASN A 285 10.19 -14.35 -8.73
N ALA A 286 10.66 -14.02 -7.52
CA ALA A 286 11.99 -13.45 -7.33
C ALA A 286 13.09 -14.34 -7.91
N ARG A 287 13.02 -15.67 -7.70
CA ARG A 287 13.99 -16.61 -8.31
C ARG A 287 13.97 -16.59 -9.83
N GLN A 288 12.80 -16.46 -10.45
CA GLN A 288 12.66 -16.40 -11.93
C GLN A 288 13.28 -15.11 -12.50
N HIS A 289 13.33 -14.03 -11.72
CA HIS A 289 13.90 -12.74 -12.12
C HIS A 289 15.36 -12.54 -11.69
N LEU A 290 16.01 -13.56 -11.12
CA LEU A 290 17.43 -13.48 -10.76
C LEU A 290 18.31 -14.12 -11.84
N ASN A 291 19.41 -13.43 -12.16
CA ASN A 291 20.52 -13.98 -12.93
C ASN A 291 21.12 -15.21 -12.23
N LYS A 292 21.84 -16.03 -12.98
CA LYS A 292 22.67 -17.09 -12.37
C LYS A 292 23.65 -16.46 -11.40
N GLN A 293 23.76 -17.02 -10.19
CA GLN A 293 24.49 -16.48 -9.03
C GLN A 293 23.90 -15.17 -8.45
N GLY A 294 22.74 -14.73 -8.92
CA GLY A 294 22.04 -13.59 -8.38
C GLY A 294 21.59 -13.83 -6.92
N VAL A 295 21.55 -12.77 -6.14
CA VAL A 295 21.32 -12.80 -4.68
C VAL A 295 19.88 -12.42 -4.37
N PHE A 296 19.21 -13.24 -3.58
CA PHE A 296 17.95 -12.92 -2.91
C PHE A 296 18.23 -12.61 -1.43
N ARG A 297 17.81 -11.43 -0.97
CA ARG A 297 17.98 -10.99 0.42
C ARG A 297 16.69 -10.39 0.95
N VAL A 298 16.19 -10.93 2.04
CA VAL A 298 14.89 -10.53 2.58
C VAL A 298 14.89 -10.57 4.11
N VAL A 299 14.17 -9.62 4.71
CA VAL A 299 13.94 -9.63 6.15
C VAL A 299 12.50 -10.07 6.44
N ALA A 300 12.34 -10.90 7.48
CA ALA A 300 11.02 -11.31 7.94
C ALA A 300 11.01 -11.57 9.45
N ASN A 301 9.82 -11.63 10.04
CA ASN A 301 9.65 -12.05 11.43
C ASN A 301 10.20 -13.46 11.64
N ARG A 302 10.93 -13.65 12.75
CA ARG A 302 11.61 -14.92 13.10
C ARG A 302 10.68 -16.13 13.17
N PHE A 303 9.42 -15.94 13.56
CA PHE A 303 8.45 -17.03 13.72
C PHE A 303 7.86 -17.53 12.40
N LEU A 304 8.08 -16.82 11.29
CA LEU A 304 7.56 -17.21 9.97
C LEU A 304 8.42 -18.32 9.36
N PRO A 305 7.82 -19.32 8.66
CA PRO A 305 8.51 -20.46 8.07
C PRO A 305 9.21 -20.10 6.75
N TRP A 306 9.88 -18.94 6.71
CA TRP A 306 10.55 -18.46 5.51
C TRP A 306 11.78 -19.27 5.11
N PRO A 307 12.59 -19.80 6.06
CA PRO A 307 13.75 -20.62 5.69
C PRO A 307 13.35 -21.83 4.85
N GLU A 308 12.30 -22.56 5.23
CA GLU A 308 11.83 -23.74 4.50
C GLU A 308 11.33 -23.38 3.11
N VAL A 309 10.64 -22.23 2.97
CA VAL A 309 10.14 -21.76 1.68
C VAL A 309 11.29 -21.37 0.76
N ILE A 310 12.24 -20.54 1.26
CA ILE A 310 13.41 -20.12 0.50
C ILE A 310 14.24 -21.34 0.10
N GLU A 311 14.54 -22.26 1.02
CA GLU A 311 15.28 -23.50 0.73
C GLU A 311 14.57 -24.32 -0.34
N SER A 312 13.24 -24.46 -0.27
CA SER A 312 12.48 -25.25 -1.26
C SER A 312 12.53 -24.66 -2.67
N VAL A 313 12.64 -23.32 -2.79
CA VAL A 313 12.66 -22.60 -4.08
C VAL A 313 14.07 -22.45 -4.61
N PHE A 314 15.04 -22.04 -3.78
CA PHE A 314 16.41 -21.72 -4.20
C PHE A 314 17.37 -22.91 -4.07
N GLY A 315 17.03 -23.95 -3.27
CA GLY A 315 17.94 -25.04 -2.92
C GLY A 315 19.04 -24.63 -1.93
N ASN A 316 18.94 -23.44 -1.36
CA ASN A 316 19.81 -22.93 -0.29
C ASN A 316 19.11 -21.79 0.44
N CYS A 317 19.42 -21.65 1.75
CA CYS A 317 19.00 -20.54 2.57
C CYS A 317 19.97 -20.39 3.74
N SER A 318 20.43 -19.19 4.02
CA SER A 318 21.23 -18.87 5.21
C SER A 318 20.61 -17.69 5.96
N VAL A 319 20.73 -17.72 7.29
CA VAL A 319 20.40 -16.60 8.16
C VAL A 319 21.68 -15.80 8.37
N ILE A 320 21.72 -14.57 7.87
CA ILE A 320 22.90 -13.69 7.97
C ILE A 320 22.80 -12.69 9.13
N ALA A 321 21.58 -12.48 9.65
CA ALA A 321 21.35 -11.70 10.87
C ALA A 321 20.09 -12.20 11.61
N ASP A 322 20.13 -12.14 12.95
CA ASP A 322 19.00 -12.49 13.84
C ASP A 322 19.08 -11.60 15.09
N ASP A 323 18.09 -10.72 15.29
CA ASP A 323 17.99 -9.85 16.46
C ASP A 323 17.05 -10.39 17.56
N GLY A 324 16.56 -11.62 17.38
CA GLY A 324 15.58 -12.27 18.26
C GLY A 324 14.11 -12.06 17.84
N ARG A 325 13.81 -11.03 17.07
CA ARG A 325 12.49 -10.71 16.53
C ARG A 325 12.41 -10.87 15.02
N TYR A 326 13.43 -10.42 14.31
CA TYR A 326 13.56 -10.45 12.85
C TYR A 326 14.79 -11.24 12.43
N ARG A 327 14.74 -11.80 11.22
CA ARG A 327 15.86 -12.46 10.57
C ARG A 327 16.07 -11.92 9.17
N VAL A 328 17.33 -11.75 8.80
CA VAL A 328 17.71 -11.50 7.42
C VAL A 328 18.14 -12.82 6.79
N TYR A 329 17.41 -13.20 5.75
CA TYR A 329 17.67 -14.39 4.97
C TYR A 329 18.43 -14.06 3.69
N HIS A 330 19.30 -14.97 3.30
CA HIS A 330 20.09 -14.88 2.09
C HIS A 330 20.03 -16.19 1.33
N ALA A 331 19.78 -16.09 0.01
CA ALA A 331 19.86 -17.21 -0.92
C ALA A 331 20.52 -16.78 -2.23
N THR A 332 21.08 -17.73 -2.97
CA THR A 332 21.73 -17.49 -4.25
C THR A 332 21.09 -18.36 -5.33
N CYS A 333 20.79 -17.77 -6.48
CA CYS A 333 20.28 -18.47 -7.64
C CYS A 333 21.42 -19.30 -8.27
N ARG A 334 21.32 -20.64 -8.23
CA ARG A 334 22.31 -21.58 -8.79
C ARG A 334 22.01 -21.91 -10.24
#